data_49e9e66d91b887eb6ba83e37e460f2f6
#
_entry.id   49e9e66d91b887eb6ba83e37e460f2f6
#
_cell.length_a   1.000
_cell.length_b   1.000
_cell.length_c   1.000
_cell.angle_alpha   90.00
_cell.angle_beta   90.00
_cell.angle_gamma   90.00
#
_symmetry.space_group_name_H-M   'P 1'
#
loop_
_entity.id
_entity.type
_entity.pdbx_description
1 polymer ?
#
loop_
_entity_poly.entity_id
_entity_poly.type
_entity_poly.pdbx_seq_one_letter_code
_entity_poly.pdbx_strand_id
1 'polypeptide(L)'
;TLFRSEIKMGQGAKPGIGGHLPGRKIVADIAKTRMIPEGSDAISPAPHHDIYSIEDLRQLVFSLKEASRYTKPVIVKIAAVHNVAAIASGIARSGADIIAIDGFRGGTGAAPTRIRDNVGIPIELALAAVDTRLRQEGIRDRVSLVVGGSIRSSADVVKAIALGADAVYIATSALMALGCHLCRSCQTGRCNWGIATQIPELTQRLNPDMGCQRLVNLITAWNHEIKEMMGGMGINSIEALRGNRLMLRGVGLNEKELEILGVKHAGE
;
A
#
# COMPACT_ATOMS: atom_id res chain seq x y z
N THR A 1 -14.87 8.50 -15.43
CA THR A 1 -13.66 9.34 -15.52
C THR A 1 -12.59 8.78 -14.62
N LEU A 2 -11.58 8.12 -15.18
CA LEU A 2 -10.47 7.59 -14.42
C LEU A 2 -9.59 8.76 -13.96
N PHE A 3 -9.47 8.96 -12.63
CA PHE A 3 -8.58 9.96 -12.06
C PHE A 3 -7.10 9.54 -12.17
N ARG A 4 -6.84 8.24 -12.26
CA ARG A 4 -5.52 7.62 -12.36
C ARG A 4 -5.66 6.18 -12.86
N SER A 5 -4.56 5.62 -13.35
CA SER A 5 -4.45 4.18 -13.66
C SER A 5 -3.47 3.52 -12.72
N GLU A 6 -3.81 2.36 -12.17
CA GLU A 6 -2.93 1.57 -11.32
C GLU A 6 -2.69 0.19 -11.93
N ILE A 7 -1.45 -0.11 -12.26
CA ILE A 7 -0.99 -1.43 -12.68
C ILE A 7 -0.62 -2.18 -11.41
N LYS A 8 -1.43 -3.16 -11.02
CA LYS A 8 -1.21 -3.95 -9.82
C LYS A 8 -0.45 -5.23 -10.14
N MET A 9 0.87 -5.20 -9.95
CA MET A 9 1.73 -6.37 -10.13
C MET A 9 1.63 -7.35 -8.97
N GLY A 10 1.34 -6.86 -7.75
CA GLY A 10 1.24 -7.70 -6.58
C GLY A 10 0.73 -6.95 -5.36
N GLN A 11 0.70 -7.64 -4.23
CA GLN A 11 0.40 -7.08 -2.92
C GLN A 11 1.19 -7.79 -1.82
N GLY A 12 1.52 -7.06 -0.75
CA GLY A 12 2.46 -7.50 0.28
C GLY A 12 2.06 -8.76 1.04
N ALA A 13 0.76 -8.99 1.24
CA ALA A 13 0.26 -10.16 1.96
C ALA A 13 0.29 -11.47 1.15
N LYS A 14 0.40 -11.40 -0.17
CA LYS A 14 0.41 -12.58 -1.06
C LYS A 14 1.26 -12.38 -2.30
N PRO A 15 2.58 -12.13 -2.12
CA PRO A 15 3.48 -12.02 -3.26
C PRO A 15 3.55 -13.34 -4.02
N GLY A 16 3.66 -13.25 -5.36
CA GLY A 16 3.76 -14.42 -6.23
C GLY A 16 2.49 -15.26 -6.35
N ILE A 17 1.37 -14.82 -5.79
CA ILE A 17 0.06 -15.45 -5.94
C ILE A 17 -0.85 -14.49 -6.71
N GLY A 18 -1.56 -14.99 -7.71
CA GLY A 18 -2.54 -14.22 -8.44
C GLY A 18 -3.76 -13.80 -7.60
N GLY A 19 -4.62 -12.99 -8.19
CA GLY A 19 -5.88 -12.59 -7.58
C GLY A 19 -6.90 -13.73 -7.59
N HIS A 20 -7.71 -13.81 -6.54
CA HIS A 20 -8.86 -14.72 -6.46
C HIS A 20 -10.03 -14.00 -5.80
N LEU A 21 -11.11 -13.87 -6.54
CA LEU A 21 -12.41 -13.44 -6.01
C LEU A 21 -13.37 -14.63 -6.07
N PRO A 22 -13.72 -15.23 -4.91
CA PRO A 22 -14.57 -16.41 -4.87
C PRO A 22 -15.96 -16.17 -5.44
N GLY A 23 -16.50 -17.13 -6.20
CA GLY A 23 -17.81 -17.04 -6.85
C GLY A 23 -18.95 -16.73 -5.87
N ARG A 24 -18.90 -17.23 -4.64
CA ARG A 24 -19.86 -16.89 -3.59
C ARG A 24 -19.98 -15.41 -3.26
N LYS A 25 -19.00 -14.58 -3.63
CA LYS A 25 -19.03 -13.13 -3.50
C LYS A 25 -19.50 -12.41 -4.77
N ILE A 26 -19.63 -13.15 -5.87
CA ILE A 26 -20.00 -12.59 -7.17
C ILE A 26 -21.50 -12.68 -7.30
N VAL A 27 -22.18 -11.69 -6.71
CA VAL A 27 -23.59 -11.42 -6.87
C VAL A 27 -23.85 -10.63 -8.15
N ALA A 28 -25.11 -10.49 -8.59
CA ALA A 28 -25.50 -9.87 -9.86
C ALA A 28 -24.80 -8.52 -10.13
N ASP A 29 -24.73 -7.62 -9.17
CA ASP A 29 -24.09 -6.30 -9.33
C ASP A 29 -22.58 -6.40 -9.54
N ILE A 30 -21.92 -7.32 -8.84
CA ILE A 30 -20.49 -7.57 -9.00
C ILE A 30 -20.21 -8.25 -10.33
N ALA A 31 -21.02 -9.24 -10.71
CA ALA A 31 -20.96 -9.92 -11.99
C ALA A 31 -21.05 -8.93 -13.16
N LYS A 32 -22.03 -8.03 -13.12
CA LYS A 32 -22.19 -6.96 -14.11
C LYS A 32 -20.98 -6.01 -14.17
N THR A 33 -20.49 -5.57 -13.02
CA THR A 33 -19.35 -4.65 -12.94
C THR A 33 -18.06 -5.28 -13.43
N ARG A 34 -17.85 -6.58 -13.14
CA ARG A 34 -16.64 -7.32 -13.51
C ARG A 34 -16.74 -8.00 -14.88
N MET A 35 -17.91 -7.98 -15.51
CA MET A 35 -18.20 -8.65 -16.80
C MET A 35 -17.87 -10.14 -16.77
N ILE A 36 -18.27 -10.82 -15.70
CA ILE A 36 -18.08 -12.27 -15.48
C ILE A 36 -19.41 -12.87 -15.04
N PRO A 37 -19.64 -14.19 -15.25
CA PRO A 37 -20.87 -14.84 -14.80
C PRO A 37 -21.05 -14.77 -13.28
N GLU A 38 -22.30 -14.61 -12.82
CA GLU A 38 -22.64 -14.71 -11.41
C GLU A 38 -22.27 -16.07 -10.84
N GLY A 39 -21.76 -16.09 -9.63
CA GLY A 39 -21.34 -17.32 -8.94
C GLY A 39 -20.05 -17.96 -9.44
N SER A 40 -19.41 -17.42 -10.49
CA SER A 40 -18.14 -17.94 -11.00
C SER A 40 -16.95 -17.33 -10.28
N ASP A 41 -15.90 -18.13 -10.06
CA ASP A 41 -14.63 -17.62 -9.51
C ASP A 41 -13.92 -16.72 -10.53
N ALA A 42 -13.48 -15.55 -10.09
CA ALA A 42 -12.60 -14.69 -10.88
C ALA A 42 -11.15 -14.89 -10.42
N ILE A 43 -10.32 -15.43 -11.30
CA ILE A 43 -8.92 -15.74 -11.03
C ILE A 43 -8.04 -14.93 -11.97
N SER A 44 -6.99 -14.30 -11.45
CA SER A 44 -5.92 -13.71 -12.24
C SER A 44 -4.61 -14.45 -12.01
N PRO A 45 -3.75 -14.59 -13.03
CA PRO A 45 -2.47 -15.28 -12.89
C PRO A 45 -1.53 -14.56 -11.93
N ALA A 46 -0.53 -15.29 -11.41
CA ALA A 46 0.49 -14.73 -10.52
C ALA A 46 1.31 -13.62 -11.21
N PRO A 47 1.90 -13.85 -12.40
CA PRO A 47 2.46 -12.77 -13.20
C PRO A 47 1.33 -12.04 -13.95
N HIS A 48 1.45 -10.73 -14.08
CA HIS A 48 0.59 -9.97 -14.98
C HIS A 48 0.83 -10.45 -16.42
N HIS A 49 -0.21 -10.90 -17.12
CA HIS A 49 -0.03 -11.56 -18.41
C HIS A 49 0.44 -10.67 -19.56
N ASP A 50 0.45 -9.35 -19.37
CA ASP A 50 0.98 -8.41 -20.35
C ASP A 50 2.38 -7.88 -19.98
N ILE A 51 2.97 -8.32 -18.86
CA ILE A 51 4.22 -7.77 -18.33
C ILE A 51 5.13 -8.92 -17.88
N TYR A 52 6.18 -9.18 -18.65
CA TYR A 52 7.22 -10.17 -18.37
C TYR A 52 8.60 -9.54 -18.22
N SER A 53 8.73 -8.25 -18.54
CA SER A 53 9.97 -7.48 -18.45
C SER A 53 9.68 -6.01 -18.10
N ILE A 54 10.72 -5.25 -17.81
CA ILE A 54 10.62 -3.78 -17.62
C ILE A 54 10.23 -3.09 -18.93
N GLU A 55 10.62 -3.63 -20.07
CA GLU A 55 10.27 -3.15 -21.40
C GLU A 55 8.77 -3.29 -21.66
N ASP A 56 8.18 -4.43 -21.31
CA ASP A 56 6.72 -4.64 -21.42
C ASP A 56 5.97 -3.66 -20.51
N LEU A 57 6.46 -3.48 -19.27
CA LEU A 57 5.90 -2.50 -18.36
C LEU A 57 5.94 -1.09 -18.96
N ARG A 58 7.07 -0.71 -19.57
CA ARG A 58 7.22 0.60 -20.22
C ARG A 58 6.23 0.78 -21.36
N GLN A 59 5.99 -0.24 -22.17
CA GLN A 59 5.00 -0.20 -23.24
C GLN A 59 3.59 0.02 -22.70
N LEU A 60 3.21 -0.71 -21.64
CA LEU A 60 1.90 -0.54 -21.01
C LEU A 60 1.74 0.85 -20.37
N VAL A 61 2.76 1.33 -19.65
CA VAL A 61 2.76 2.68 -19.07
C VAL A 61 2.59 3.73 -20.17
N PHE A 62 3.34 3.60 -21.26
CA PHE A 62 3.23 4.48 -22.41
C PHE A 62 1.81 4.46 -23.01
N SER A 63 1.25 3.29 -23.26
CA SER A 63 -0.11 3.14 -23.81
C SER A 63 -1.17 3.78 -22.92
N LEU A 64 -1.07 3.63 -21.58
CA LEU A 64 -1.98 4.27 -20.62
C LEU A 64 -1.84 5.79 -20.60
N LYS A 65 -0.62 6.30 -20.72
CA LYS A 65 -0.36 7.74 -20.82
C LYS A 65 -0.93 8.32 -22.12
N GLU A 66 -0.70 7.68 -23.25
CA GLU A 66 -1.29 8.06 -24.53
C GLU A 66 -2.83 8.05 -24.47
N ALA A 67 -3.43 6.99 -23.95
CA ALA A 67 -4.89 6.89 -23.81
C ALA A 67 -5.49 7.98 -22.93
N SER A 68 -4.75 8.43 -21.92
CA SER A 68 -5.14 9.55 -21.04
C SER A 68 -4.69 10.91 -21.56
N ARG A 69 -4.02 10.97 -22.70
CA ARG A 69 -3.36 12.19 -23.22
C ARG A 69 -2.46 12.85 -22.16
N TYR A 70 -1.71 12.04 -21.44
CA TYR A 70 -0.79 12.47 -20.36
C TYR A 70 -1.46 13.32 -19.25
N THR A 71 -2.79 13.30 -19.14
CA THR A 71 -3.51 14.06 -18.11
C THR A 71 -3.67 13.32 -16.80
N LYS A 72 -3.35 12.03 -16.76
CA LYS A 72 -3.54 11.17 -15.58
C LYS A 72 -2.25 10.45 -15.21
N PRO A 73 -1.91 10.39 -13.91
CA PRO A 73 -0.75 9.64 -13.46
C PRO A 73 -0.97 8.13 -13.60
N VAL A 74 0.12 7.42 -13.87
CA VAL A 74 0.17 5.95 -13.88
C VAL A 74 0.92 5.48 -12.64
N ILE A 75 0.26 4.63 -11.87
CA ILE A 75 0.78 4.01 -10.65
C ILE A 75 1.18 2.57 -10.98
N VAL A 76 2.33 2.14 -10.47
CA VAL A 76 2.70 0.72 -10.48
C VAL A 76 2.79 0.23 -9.03
N LYS A 77 1.94 -0.74 -8.67
CA LYS A 77 1.92 -1.33 -7.34
C LYS A 77 2.65 -2.65 -7.30
N ILE A 78 3.59 -2.77 -6.37
CA ILE A 78 4.43 -3.96 -6.14
C ILE A 78 4.36 -4.42 -4.69
N ALA A 79 4.64 -5.70 -4.47
CA ALA A 79 4.88 -6.22 -3.12
C ALA A 79 6.31 -5.89 -2.66
N ALA A 80 6.47 -5.63 -1.37
CA ALA A 80 7.78 -5.53 -0.73
C ALA A 80 8.37 -6.93 -0.59
N VAL A 81 9.28 -7.28 -1.49
CA VAL A 81 9.92 -8.60 -1.59
C VAL A 81 11.41 -8.45 -1.94
N HIS A 82 12.09 -9.57 -2.10
CA HIS A 82 13.45 -9.63 -2.60
C HIS A 82 13.65 -8.74 -3.85
N ASN A 83 14.76 -8.04 -3.93
CA ASN A 83 15.10 -7.12 -5.02
C ASN A 83 14.13 -5.95 -5.26
N VAL A 84 13.30 -5.59 -4.29
CA VAL A 84 12.33 -4.50 -4.43
C VAL A 84 12.96 -3.18 -4.89
N ALA A 85 14.18 -2.88 -4.46
CA ALA A 85 14.89 -1.67 -4.85
C ALA A 85 15.25 -1.65 -6.36
N ALA A 86 15.72 -2.78 -6.90
CA ALA A 86 16.01 -2.90 -8.32
C ALA A 86 14.72 -2.86 -9.17
N ILE A 87 13.66 -3.52 -8.70
CA ILE A 87 12.35 -3.49 -9.34
C ILE A 87 11.81 -2.04 -9.39
N ALA A 88 11.89 -1.31 -8.28
CA ALA A 88 11.45 0.08 -8.20
C ALA A 88 12.26 1.00 -9.14
N SER A 89 13.58 0.78 -9.27
CA SER A 89 14.42 1.48 -10.25
C SER A 89 13.93 1.24 -11.68
N GLY A 90 13.66 -0.01 -12.04
CA GLY A 90 13.08 -0.36 -13.34
C GLY A 90 11.73 0.31 -13.60
N ILE A 91 10.85 0.34 -12.59
CA ILE A 91 9.55 1.00 -12.68
C ILE A 91 9.72 2.51 -12.89
N ALA A 92 10.61 3.17 -12.16
CA ALA A 92 10.88 4.60 -12.35
C ALA A 92 11.36 4.89 -13.79
N ARG A 93 12.22 4.01 -14.33
CA ARG A 93 12.72 4.12 -15.71
C ARG A 93 11.68 3.76 -16.79
N SER A 94 10.63 3.03 -16.43
CA SER A 94 9.51 2.75 -17.34
C SER A 94 8.63 3.98 -17.60
N GLY A 95 8.80 5.05 -16.83
CA GLY A 95 8.02 6.27 -16.96
C GLY A 95 6.76 6.31 -16.11
N ALA A 96 6.60 5.41 -15.13
CA ALA A 96 5.55 5.49 -14.13
C ALA A 96 5.70 6.78 -13.29
N ASP A 97 4.59 7.34 -12.85
CA ASP A 97 4.59 8.56 -12.03
C ASP A 97 4.66 8.24 -10.53
N ILE A 98 4.09 7.10 -10.14
CA ILE A 98 3.97 6.70 -8.74
C ILE A 98 4.35 5.22 -8.60
N ILE A 99 5.16 4.91 -7.61
CA ILE A 99 5.45 3.54 -7.18
C ILE A 99 4.74 3.29 -5.86
N ALA A 100 3.81 2.34 -5.85
CA ALA A 100 3.12 1.90 -4.64
C ALA A 100 3.78 0.63 -4.10
N ILE A 101 4.36 0.68 -2.91
CA ILE A 101 5.04 -0.44 -2.27
C ILE A 101 4.17 -0.97 -1.13
N ASP A 102 3.85 -2.25 -1.15
CA ASP A 102 2.99 -2.90 -0.17
C ASP A 102 3.76 -3.91 0.68
N GLY A 103 3.95 -3.60 1.97
CA GLY A 103 4.67 -4.44 2.92
C GLY A 103 3.85 -5.67 3.36
N PHE A 104 4.54 -6.71 3.84
CA PHE A 104 3.92 -8.01 4.17
C PHE A 104 2.86 -7.92 5.28
N ARG A 105 3.02 -7.00 6.23
CA ARG A 105 2.09 -6.81 7.35
C ARG A 105 0.74 -6.21 6.92
N GLY A 106 0.60 -5.82 5.66
CA GLY A 106 -0.63 -5.26 5.10
C GLY A 106 -1.82 -6.22 5.03
N GLY A 107 -1.68 -7.38 5.45
CA GLY A 107 -2.58 -8.51 5.61
C GLY A 107 -3.95 -8.48 4.94
N THR A 108 -4.35 -9.60 4.40
CA THR A 108 -5.73 -9.87 4.00
C THR A 108 -6.12 -11.26 4.47
N GLY A 109 -7.37 -11.45 4.89
CA GLY A 109 -7.88 -12.77 5.26
C GLY A 109 -7.84 -13.80 4.12
N ALA A 110 -7.80 -13.33 2.87
CA ALA A 110 -7.69 -14.18 1.69
C ALA A 110 -6.28 -14.72 1.42
N ALA A 111 -5.25 -14.15 2.06
CA ALA A 111 -3.88 -14.62 1.87
C ALA A 111 -3.61 -15.88 2.69
N PRO A 112 -3.00 -16.93 2.09
CA PRO A 112 -2.53 -18.07 2.85
C PRO A 112 -1.54 -17.64 3.92
N THR A 113 -1.72 -18.09 5.15
CA THR A 113 -0.91 -17.67 6.32
C THR A 113 0.59 -17.86 6.09
N ARG A 114 0.98 -18.98 5.49
CA ARG A 114 2.40 -19.27 5.18
C ARG A 114 3.04 -18.24 4.27
N ILE A 115 2.33 -17.78 3.25
CA ILE A 115 2.82 -16.76 2.31
C ILE A 115 2.84 -15.39 2.99
N ARG A 116 1.73 -15.03 3.62
CA ARG A 116 1.57 -13.73 4.28
C ARG A 116 2.64 -13.46 5.34
N ASP A 117 2.98 -14.47 6.12
CA ASP A 117 3.83 -14.30 7.29
C ASP A 117 5.33 -14.54 6.98
N ASN A 118 5.70 -15.07 5.80
CA ASN A 118 7.06 -15.53 5.56
C ASN A 118 7.69 -15.11 4.21
N VAL A 119 6.97 -14.49 3.29
CA VAL A 119 7.51 -14.22 1.94
C VAL A 119 7.84 -12.74 1.74
N GLY A 120 7.01 -11.84 2.20
CA GLY A 120 7.27 -10.40 2.09
C GLY A 120 8.25 -9.89 3.15
N ILE A 121 8.67 -8.65 3.00
CA ILE A 121 9.52 -7.93 3.96
C ILE A 121 8.78 -6.75 4.58
N PRO A 122 9.23 -6.26 5.76
CA PRO A 122 8.67 -5.06 6.38
C PRO A 122 8.76 -3.84 5.46
N ILE A 123 7.71 -3.03 5.48
CA ILE A 123 7.63 -1.85 4.60
C ILE A 123 8.73 -0.83 4.89
N GLU A 124 9.16 -0.72 6.13
CA GLU A 124 10.18 0.22 6.58
C GLU A 124 11.52 -0.06 5.87
N LEU A 125 11.94 -1.34 5.85
CA LEU A 125 13.16 -1.78 5.18
C LEU A 125 13.04 -1.66 3.66
N ALA A 126 11.90 -2.05 3.09
CA ALA A 126 11.65 -1.94 1.65
C ALA A 126 11.69 -0.48 1.18
N LEU A 127 11.00 0.41 1.89
CA LEU A 127 10.97 1.84 1.58
C LEU A 127 12.36 2.46 1.64
N ALA A 128 13.09 2.21 2.72
CA ALA A 128 14.43 2.76 2.90
C ALA A 128 15.40 2.30 1.81
N ALA A 129 15.35 1.01 1.44
CA ALA A 129 16.15 0.45 0.36
C ALA A 129 15.79 1.06 -1.01
N VAL A 130 14.50 1.23 -1.30
CA VAL A 130 14.02 1.83 -2.55
C VAL A 130 14.40 3.31 -2.62
N ASP A 131 14.13 4.10 -1.59
CA ASP A 131 14.46 5.53 -1.57
C ASP A 131 15.96 5.75 -1.73
N THR A 132 16.78 4.95 -1.03
CA THR A 132 18.24 4.99 -1.14
C THR A 132 18.69 4.68 -2.58
N ARG A 133 18.15 3.61 -3.17
CA ARG A 133 18.50 3.21 -4.55
C ARG A 133 18.16 4.29 -5.57
N LEU A 134 16.94 4.83 -5.49
CA LEU A 134 16.51 5.88 -6.42
C LEU A 134 17.32 7.17 -6.27
N ARG A 135 17.77 7.50 -5.05
CA ARG A 135 18.68 8.63 -4.79
C ARG A 135 20.08 8.39 -5.37
N GLN A 136 20.63 7.20 -5.16
CA GLN A 136 21.94 6.81 -5.72
C GLN A 136 21.95 6.87 -7.25
N GLU A 137 20.82 6.54 -7.89
CA GLU A 137 20.67 6.61 -9.34
C GLU A 137 20.27 8.00 -9.88
N GLY A 138 20.05 8.99 -9.01
CA GLY A 138 19.63 10.34 -9.39
C GLY A 138 18.25 10.42 -10.05
N ILE A 139 17.35 9.49 -9.70
CA ILE A 139 16.00 9.41 -10.29
C ILE A 139 14.87 9.46 -9.24
N ARG A 140 15.21 9.76 -7.98
CA ARG A 140 14.22 9.81 -6.89
C ARG A 140 13.14 10.88 -7.09
N ASP A 141 13.49 11.95 -7.73
CA ASP A 141 12.62 13.09 -8.05
C ASP A 141 11.64 12.84 -9.20
N ARG A 142 11.86 11.77 -9.97
CA ARG A 142 11.01 11.41 -11.11
C ARG A 142 9.73 10.69 -10.73
N VAL A 143 9.65 10.15 -9.52
CA VAL A 143 8.53 9.33 -9.05
C VAL A 143 8.15 9.67 -7.63
N SER A 144 6.85 9.56 -7.33
CA SER A 144 6.36 9.56 -5.96
C SER A 144 6.36 8.13 -5.39
N LEU A 145 6.79 7.98 -4.14
CA LEU A 145 6.72 6.72 -3.39
C LEU A 145 5.50 6.72 -2.46
N VAL A 146 4.59 5.80 -2.68
CA VAL A 146 3.45 5.58 -1.79
C VAL A 146 3.58 4.22 -1.15
N VAL A 147 3.48 4.15 0.17
CA VAL A 147 3.72 2.91 0.91
C VAL A 147 2.53 2.48 1.73
N GLY A 148 2.35 1.18 1.86
CA GLY A 148 1.34 0.56 2.70
C GLY A 148 1.87 -0.69 3.36
N GLY A 149 1.09 -1.24 4.27
CA GLY A 149 1.47 -2.45 4.98
C GLY A 149 1.74 -2.19 6.45
N SER A 150 0.67 -2.16 7.24
CA SER A 150 0.69 -1.97 8.69
C SER A 150 0.92 -0.53 9.17
N ILE A 151 0.45 0.45 8.43
CA ILE A 151 0.34 1.83 8.95
C ILE A 151 -0.86 1.85 9.91
N ARG A 152 -0.59 1.93 11.22
CA ARG A 152 -1.57 1.75 12.29
C ARG A 152 -1.78 2.97 13.15
N SER A 153 -0.83 3.90 13.10
CA SER A 153 -0.84 5.11 13.93
C SER A 153 -0.25 6.30 13.17
N SER A 154 -0.47 7.48 13.68
CA SER A 154 0.16 8.73 13.23
C SER A 154 1.70 8.64 13.25
N ALA A 155 2.27 7.97 14.26
CA ALA A 155 3.71 7.75 14.34
C ALA A 155 4.26 6.89 13.19
N ASP A 156 3.50 5.88 12.73
CA ASP A 156 3.90 5.09 11.55
C ASP A 156 3.91 5.95 10.28
N VAL A 157 2.97 6.92 10.18
CA VAL A 157 2.94 7.89 9.06
C VAL A 157 4.20 8.76 9.10
N VAL A 158 4.52 9.36 10.25
CA VAL A 158 5.72 10.21 10.42
C VAL A 158 6.99 9.44 10.09
N LYS A 159 7.14 8.21 10.58
CA LYS A 159 8.29 7.35 10.26
C LYS A 159 8.38 7.04 8.76
N ALA A 160 7.27 6.69 8.11
CA ALA A 160 7.26 6.41 6.68
C ALA A 160 7.68 7.63 5.85
N ILE A 161 7.17 8.82 6.17
CA ILE A 161 7.57 10.07 5.50
C ILE A 161 9.05 10.36 5.74
N ALA A 162 9.54 10.23 6.98
CA ALA A 162 10.96 10.44 7.30
C ALA A 162 11.87 9.44 6.60
N LEU A 163 11.44 8.19 6.36
CA LEU A 163 12.16 7.19 5.59
C LEU A 163 12.16 7.42 4.08
N GLY A 164 11.31 8.32 3.58
CA GLY A 164 11.32 8.74 2.18
C GLY A 164 10.00 8.55 1.43
N ALA A 165 8.89 8.18 2.08
CA ALA A 165 7.58 8.14 1.43
C ALA A 165 7.06 9.54 1.13
N ASP A 166 6.36 9.70 0.02
CA ASP A 166 5.58 10.90 -0.32
C ASP A 166 4.16 10.82 0.23
N ALA A 167 3.63 9.61 0.37
CA ALA A 167 2.32 9.34 0.96
C ALA A 167 2.23 7.91 1.51
N VAL A 168 1.16 7.65 2.27
CA VAL A 168 0.90 6.33 2.84
C VAL A 168 -0.50 5.84 2.48
N TYR A 169 -0.64 4.53 2.30
CA TYR A 169 -1.93 3.86 2.26
C TYR A 169 -2.30 3.37 3.66
N ILE A 170 -3.49 3.70 4.11
CA ILE A 170 -4.11 3.10 5.29
C ILE A 170 -5.26 2.20 4.83
N ALA A 171 -5.40 1.05 5.47
CA ALA A 171 -6.48 0.11 5.18
C ALA A 171 -7.12 -0.40 6.48
N THR A 172 -6.41 -1.25 7.20
CA THR A 172 -6.94 -1.89 8.43
C THR A 172 -7.26 -0.86 9.50
N SER A 173 -6.47 0.19 9.67
CA SER A 173 -6.74 1.27 10.63
C SER A 173 -8.09 1.95 10.33
N ALA A 174 -8.35 2.26 9.05
CA ALA A 174 -9.63 2.81 8.64
C ALA A 174 -10.79 1.83 8.87
N LEU A 175 -10.60 0.54 8.56
CA LEU A 175 -11.60 -0.49 8.84
C LEU A 175 -11.90 -0.61 10.34
N MET A 176 -10.89 -0.52 11.20
CA MET A 176 -11.06 -0.54 12.66
C MET A 176 -11.86 0.67 13.15
N ALA A 177 -11.62 1.86 12.59
CA ALA A 177 -12.44 3.03 12.88
C ALA A 177 -13.91 2.82 12.50
N LEU A 178 -14.19 2.11 11.41
CA LEU A 178 -15.56 1.73 11.01
C LEU A 178 -16.18 0.65 11.91
N GLY A 179 -15.44 0.03 12.82
CA GLY A 179 -15.91 -1.01 13.72
C GLY A 179 -15.45 -2.42 13.38
N CYS A 180 -14.45 -2.60 12.52
CA CYS A 180 -13.87 -3.91 12.23
C CYS A 180 -13.11 -4.46 13.44
N HIS A 181 -13.39 -5.71 13.85
CA HIS A 181 -12.76 -6.39 14.97
C HIS A 181 -11.64 -7.35 14.55
N LEU A 182 -11.13 -7.23 13.31
CA LEU A 182 -10.02 -8.05 12.81
C LEU A 182 -10.25 -9.57 12.88
N CYS A 183 -11.50 -10.02 12.75
CA CYS A 183 -11.84 -11.46 12.76
C CYS A 183 -11.27 -12.23 11.55
N ARG A 184 -10.73 -11.53 10.55
CA ARG A 184 -10.08 -12.07 9.34
C ARG A 184 -10.97 -13.04 8.52
N SER A 185 -12.29 -12.93 8.64
CA SER A 185 -13.27 -13.72 7.88
C SER A 185 -13.77 -13.04 6.60
N CYS A 186 -13.11 -11.97 6.15
CA CYS A 186 -13.53 -11.17 4.98
C CYS A 186 -13.63 -12.00 3.70
N GLN A 187 -12.78 -13.03 3.53
CA GLN A 187 -12.78 -13.91 2.36
C GLN A 187 -14.02 -14.80 2.27
N THR A 188 -14.72 -15.01 3.40
CA THR A 188 -15.93 -15.84 3.41
C THR A 188 -17.16 -15.13 2.86
N GLY A 189 -17.13 -13.78 2.75
CA GLY A 189 -18.30 -12.97 2.42
C GLY A 189 -19.32 -12.82 3.57
N ARG A 190 -19.02 -13.37 4.76
CA ARG A 190 -19.90 -13.34 5.95
C ARG A 190 -19.30 -12.45 7.04
N CYS A 191 -19.09 -11.17 6.70
CA CYS A 191 -18.61 -10.21 7.67
C CYS A 191 -19.71 -9.84 8.67
N ASN A 192 -19.54 -10.20 9.93
CA ASN A 192 -20.52 -9.90 10.99
C ASN A 192 -20.70 -8.39 11.25
N TRP A 193 -19.78 -7.57 10.78
CA TRP A 193 -19.78 -6.10 10.96
C TRP A 193 -20.36 -5.34 9.78
N GLY A 194 -20.86 -6.05 8.76
CA GLY A 194 -21.48 -5.44 7.57
C GLY A 194 -20.50 -4.80 6.58
N ILE A 195 -19.18 -4.86 6.83
CA ILE A 195 -18.18 -4.14 6.04
C ILE A 195 -17.81 -4.91 4.75
N ALA A 196 -17.52 -6.21 4.86
CA ALA A 196 -17.03 -7.03 3.75
C ALA A 196 -18.01 -8.17 3.42
N THR A 197 -19.25 -7.80 3.12
CA THR A 197 -20.33 -8.75 2.82
C THR A 197 -21.31 -8.14 1.80
N GLN A 198 -22.02 -8.99 1.09
CA GLN A 198 -23.15 -8.63 0.23
C GLN A 198 -24.46 -9.21 0.75
N ILE A 199 -24.45 -9.86 1.91
CA ILE A 199 -25.63 -10.45 2.54
C ILE A 199 -26.46 -9.30 3.14
N PRO A 200 -27.74 -9.09 2.72
CA PRO A 200 -28.54 -7.92 3.13
C PRO A 200 -28.67 -7.77 4.65
N GLU A 201 -28.87 -8.88 5.38
CA GLU A 201 -29.05 -8.88 6.82
C GLU A 201 -27.75 -8.48 7.56
N LEU A 202 -26.60 -8.69 6.94
CA LEU A 202 -25.32 -8.30 7.50
C LEU A 202 -24.94 -6.87 7.10
N THR A 203 -25.23 -6.44 5.87
CA THR A 203 -24.91 -5.07 5.42
C THR A 203 -25.60 -4.02 6.25
N GLN A 204 -26.82 -4.28 6.72
CA GLN A 204 -27.60 -3.38 7.58
C GLN A 204 -26.94 -3.10 8.95
N ARG A 205 -25.95 -3.89 9.36
CA ARG A 205 -25.22 -3.69 10.62
C ARG A 205 -24.23 -2.53 10.56
N LEU A 206 -23.83 -2.12 9.37
CA LEU A 206 -22.97 -0.95 9.16
C LEU A 206 -23.85 0.28 8.94
N ASN A 207 -23.78 1.24 9.85
CA ASN A 207 -24.35 2.56 9.64
C ASN A 207 -23.30 3.44 8.93
N PRO A 208 -23.52 3.86 7.65
CA PRO A 208 -22.54 4.64 6.90
C PRO A 208 -22.25 6.00 7.51
N ASP A 209 -23.23 6.69 8.07
CA ASP A 209 -23.05 8.03 8.64
C ASP A 209 -22.17 7.97 9.90
N MET A 210 -22.45 6.99 10.78
CA MET A 210 -21.60 6.76 11.94
C MET A 210 -20.19 6.32 11.53
N GLY A 211 -20.08 5.48 10.51
CA GLY A 211 -18.79 5.06 9.94
C GLY A 211 -18.00 6.25 9.41
N CYS A 212 -18.64 7.12 8.66
CA CYS A 212 -18.05 8.36 8.15
C CYS A 212 -17.51 9.23 9.29
N GLN A 213 -18.32 9.51 10.31
CA GLN A 213 -17.92 10.32 11.44
C GLN A 213 -16.71 9.73 12.20
N ARG A 214 -16.70 8.42 12.42
CA ARG A 214 -15.58 7.72 13.06
C ARG A 214 -14.28 7.83 12.25
N LEU A 215 -14.37 7.71 10.93
CA LEU A 215 -13.20 7.86 10.06
C LEU A 215 -12.69 9.30 10.04
N VAL A 216 -13.59 10.29 10.00
CA VAL A 216 -13.23 11.71 10.13
C VAL A 216 -12.50 11.96 11.44
N ASN A 217 -13.01 11.41 12.55
CA ASN A 217 -12.39 11.57 13.87
C ASN A 217 -10.97 10.95 13.90
N LEU A 218 -10.79 9.74 13.31
CA LEU A 218 -9.47 9.11 13.22
C LEU A 218 -8.47 9.99 12.48
N ILE A 219 -8.84 10.46 11.29
CA ILE A 219 -7.93 11.28 10.45
C ILE A 219 -7.64 12.63 11.10
N THR A 220 -8.63 13.23 11.75
CA THR A 220 -8.45 14.50 12.48
C THR A 220 -7.48 14.31 13.66
N ALA A 221 -7.65 13.25 14.45
CA ALA A 221 -6.74 12.92 15.55
C ALA A 221 -5.30 12.68 15.03
N TRP A 222 -5.14 11.88 13.99
CA TRP A 222 -3.81 11.65 13.40
C TRP A 222 -3.16 12.91 12.87
N ASN A 223 -3.94 13.80 12.24
CA ASN A 223 -3.42 15.10 11.78
C ASN A 223 -2.90 15.95 12.94
N HIS A 224 -3.62 15.96 14.07
CA HIS A 224 -3.19 16.66 15.27
C HIS A 224 -1.90 16.07 15.85
N GLU A 225 -1.86 14.75 16.05
CA GLU A 225 -0.69 14.03 16.56
C GLU A 225 0.55 14.17 15.65
N ILE A 226 0.38 14.15 14.33
CA ILE A 226 1.48 14.39 13.38
C ILE A 226 2.05 15.80 13.56
N LYS A 227 1.21 16.82 13.72
CA LYS A 227 1.65 18.19 13.96
C LYS A 227 2.40 18.31 15.28
N GLU A 228 1.93 17.66 16.35
CA GLU A 228 2.63 17.64 17.64
C GLU A 228 4.02 16.98 17.54
N MET A 229 4.11 15.81 16.89
CA MET A 229 5.39 15.15 16.67
C MET A 229 6.35 16.00 15.82
N MET A 230 5.86 16.64 14.76
CA MET A 230 6.66 17.53 13.93
C MET A 230 7.11 18.76 14.71
N GLY A 231 6.24 19.33 15.52
CA GLY A 231 6.57 20.45 16.44
C GLY A 231 7.67 20.07 17.44
N GLY A 232 7.58 18.87 18.02
CA GLY A 232 8.61 18.33 18.91
C GLY A 232 9.97 18.09 18.23
N MET A 233 9.98 17.86 16.91
CA MET A 233 11.19 17.76 16.10
C MET A 233 11.68 19.12 15.55
N GLY A 234 10.97 20.22 15.79
CA GLY A 234 11.27 21.52 15.22
C GLY A 234 11.01 21.63 13.71
N ILE A 235 10.11 20.80 13.17
CA ILE A 235 9.75 20.74 11.74
C ILE A 235 8.36 21.33 11.55
N ASN A 236 8.22 22.26 10.63
CA ASN A 236 6.95 22.98 10.36
C ASN A 236 6.29 22.60 9.01
N SER A 237 6.92 21.75 8.20
CA SER A 237 6.34 21.27 6.94
C SER A 237 6.64 19.80 6.71
N ILE A 238 5.72 19.10 6.06
CA ILE A 238 5.86 17.68 5.74
C ILE A 238 7.01 17.45 4.73
N GLU A 239 7.25 18.42 3.85
CA GLU A 239 8.33 18.39 2.87
C GLU A 239 9.70 18.37 3.56
N ALA A 240 9.86 19.10 4.67
CA ALA A 240 11.09 19.10 5.45
C ALA A 240 11.33 17.80 6.23
N LEU A 241 10.26 17.07 6.50
CA LEU A 241 10.34 15.73 7.12
C LEU A 241 10.67 14.65 6.08
N ARG A 242 10.21 14.80 4.83
CA ARG A 242 10.32 13.78 3.79
C ARG A 242 11.76 13.37 3.50
N GLY A 243 12.08 12.11 3.79
CA GLY A 243 13.44 11.56 3.62
C GLY A 243 14.47 12.09 4.61
N ASN A 244 14.03 12.80 5.65
CA ASN A 244 14.88 13.32 6.71
C ASN A 244 15.08 12.27 7.80
N ARG A 245 15.91 11.28 7.52
CA ARG A 245 16.20 10.16 8.42
C ARG A 245 16.99 10.58 9.66
N LEU A 246 17.57 11.79 9.67
CA LEU A 246 18.27 12.33 10.84
C LEU A 246 17.32 12.54 12.04
N MET A 247 16.02 12.65 11.79
CA MET A 247 14.99 12.73 12.85
C MET A 247 14.67 11.38 13.49
N LEU A 248 15.18 10.28 12.93
CA LEU A 248 14.90 8.93 13.41
C LEU A 248 16.08 8.35 14.20
N ARG A 249 15.78 7.48 15.14
CA ARG A 249 16.75 6.67 15.88
C ARG A 249 16.26 5.23 15.94
N GLY A 250 17.21 4.30 15.80
CA GLY A 250 16.94 2.87 15.92
C GLY A 250 17.10 2.40 17.36
N VAL A 251 16.13 1.61 17.82
CA VAL A 251 16.17 0.93 19.13
C VAL A 251 15.95 -0.55 18.89
N GLY A 252 16.84 -1.39 19.40
CA GLY A 252 16.74 -2.84 19.27
C GLY A 252 16.99 -3.37 17.85
N LEU A 253 17.62 -2.57 16.99
CA LEU A 253 18.01 -2.94 15.63
C LEU A 253 19.50 -3.30 15.61
N ASN A 254 19.87 -4.26 14.75
CA ASN A 254 21.27 -4.57 14.51
C ASN A 254 21.91 -3.55 13.53
N GLU A 255 23.27 -3.59 13.45
CA GLU A 255 24.03 -2.66 12.61
C GLU A 255 23.59 -2.67 11.14
N LYS A 256 23.27 -3.86 10.59
CA LYS A 256 22.83 -3.98 9.19
C LYS A 256 21.45 -3.38 8.95
N GLU A 257 20.54 -3.51 9.90
CA GLU A 257 19.22 -2.88 9.84
C GLU A 257 19.32 -1.36 9.94
N LEU A 258 20.18 -0.85 10.81
CA LEU A 258 20.46 0.59 10.93
C LEU A 258 21.05 1.15 9.62
N GLU A 259 22.01 0.43 9.03
CA GLU A 259 22.60 0.80 7.73
C GLU A 259 21.54 0.86 6.61
N ILE A 260 20.69 -0.18 6.48
CA ILE A 260 19.64 -0.23 5.45
C ILE A 260 18.63 0.90 5.64
N LEU A 261 18.22 1.14 6.87
CA LEU A 261 17.29 2.22 7.21
C LEU A 261 17.93 3.61 7.07
N GLY A 262 19.26 3.69 7.13
CA GLY A 262 20.01 4.93 7.13
C GLY A 262 19.75 5.77 8.38
N VAL A 263 19.58 5.13 9.53
CA VAL A 263 19.32 5.77 10.82
C VAL A 263 20.40 5.43 11.82
N LYS A 264 20.60 6.31 12.81
CA LYS A 264 21.57 6.08 13.90
C LYS A 264 20.93 5.30 15.05
N HIS A 265 21.77 4.69 15.87
CA HIS A 265 21.32 4.10 17.13
C HIS A 265 20.84 5.19 18.10
N ALA A 266 19.88 4.85 18.97
CA ALA A 266 19.32 5.81 19.92
C ALA A 266 20.34 6.37 20.94
N GLY A 267 21.46 5.71 21.13
CA GLY A 267 22.54 6.15 22.01
C GLY A 267 23.56 7.10 21.36
N GLU A 268 23.42 7.40 20.06
CA GLU A 268 24.29 8.33 19.32
C GLU A 268 23.68 9.76 19.24
#